data_9c27f7872ecfc1347d8896705126cd92
#
_entry.id   9c27f7872ecfc1347d8896705126cd92
#
_cell.length_a   1.000
_cell.length_b   1.000
_cell.length_c   1.000
_cell.angle_alpha   90.00
_cell.angle_beta   90.00
_cell.angle_gamma   90.00
#
_symmetry.space_group_name_H-M   'P 1'
#
loop_
_entity.id
_entity.type
_entity.pdbx_description
1 polymer ?
#
loop_
_entity_poly.entity_id
_entity_poly.type
_entity_poly.pdbx_seq_one_letter_code
_entity_poly.pdbx_strand_id
1 'polypeptide(L)'
;MASEKILKAKTAVVDEIIDLIKNSESVIIFSYQGLTVSELGNLRKELRNVDGEVRVFKNTLVKRALDELKINLDGFLEGPNAIMFGHELLEPIKVLSKFAKENEKAEIRVGVISGAPADLKTIKEYATIPSREGLLTMLAGGMIQYVKDLAIGLNLYAEKLEK
;
A
#
# COMPACT_ATOMS: atom_id res chain seq x y z
N MET A 1 -33.52 -19.95 9.72
CA MET A 1 -32.71 -19.25 10.74
C MET A 1 -31.25 -19.73 10.60
N ALA A 2 -30.28 -18.84 10.61
CA ALA A 2 -28.88 -19.28 10.55
C ALA A 2 -28.51 -19.97 11.86
N SER A 3 -27.89 -21.15 11.79
CA SER A 3 -27.45 -21.88 12.99
C SER A 3 -26.53 -21.00 13.84
N GLU A 4 -26.66 -21.02 15.16
CA GLU A 4 -25.79 -20.25 16.08
C GLU A 4 -24.29 -20.50 15.82
N LYS A 5 -23.93 -21.72 15.39
CA LYS A 5 -22.56 -22.06 15.00
C LYS A 5 -22.06 -21.24 13.82
N ILE A 6 -22.94 -20.98 12.83
CA ILE A 6 -22.58 -20.18 11.64
C ILE A 6 -22.46 -18.70 12.00
N LEU A 7 -23.26 -18.20 12.93
CA LEU A 7 -23.16 -16.82 13.42
C LEU A 7 -21.85 -16.63 14.20
N LYS A 8 -21.52 -17.53 15.11
CA LYS A 8 -20.26 -17.50 15.87
C LYS A 8 -19.02 -17.58 14.96
N ALA A 9 -19.07 -18.40 13.90
CA ALA A 9 -17.97 -18.46 12.93
C ALA A 9 -17.81 -17.15 12.15
N LYS A 10 -18.90 -16.45 11.83
CA LYS A 10 -18.85 -15.16 11.13
C LYS A 10 -18.36 -14.03 12.04
N THR A 11 -18.78 -14.00 13.30
CA THR A 11 -18.26 -13.02 14.26
C THR A 11 -16.78 -13.23 14.51
N ALA A 12 -16.31 -14.46 14.67
CA ALA A 12 -14.87 -14.73 14.80
C ALA A 12 -14.04 -14.23 13.61
N VAL A 13 -14.55 -14.33 12.37
CA VAL A 13 -13.87 -13.76 11.20
C VAL A 13 -13.88 -12.23 11.21
N VAL A 14 -14.98 -11.61 11.67
CA VAL A 14 -15.04 -10.14 11.81
C VAL A 14 -14.03 -9.68 12.86
N ASP A 15 -13.96 -10.35 14.01
CA ASP A 15 -12.98 -10.04 15.06
C ASP A 15 -11.54 -10.20 14.53
N GLU A 16 -11.26 -11.27 13.77
CA GLU A 16 -9.95 -11.45 13.10
C GLU A 16 -9.62 -10.29 12.16
N ILE A 17 -10.57 -9.83 11.35
CA ILE A 17 -10.36 -8.68 10.44
C ILE A 17 -10.07 -7.41 11.24
N ILE A 18 -10.80 -7.16 12.32
CA ILE A 18 -10.60 -5.99 13.18
C ILE A 18 -9.20 -6.01 13.81
N ASP A 19 -8.76 -7.16 14.31
CA ASP A 19 -7.43 -7.31 14.89
C ASP A 19 -6.34 -7.11 13.84
N LEU A 20 -6.51 -7.63 12.63
CA LEU A 20 -5.57 -7.40 11.53
C LEU A 20 -5.50 -5.91 11.14
N ILE A 21 -6.63 -5.21 11.07
CA ILE A 21 -6.67 -3.77 10.76
C ILE A 21 -5.98 -2.96 11.87
N LYS A 22 -6.21 -3.29 13.13
CA LYS A 22 -5.59 -2.59 14.28
C LYS A 22 -4.08 -2.79 14.37
N ASN A 23 -3.61 -3.98 13.98
CA ASN A 23 -2.19 -4.32 14.01
C ASN A 23 -1.42 -3.87 12.75
N SER A 24 -2.12 -3.34 11.75
CA SER A 24 -1.55 -2.90 10.49
C SER A 24 -1.55 -1.37 10.41
N GLU A 25 -0.45 -0.79 9.94
CA GLU A 25 -0.35 0.65 9.67
C GLU A 25 -0.97 1.05 8.32
N SER A 26 -0.93 0.12 7.36
CA SER A 26 -1.50 0.30 6.03
C SER A 26 -2.42 -0.85 5.66
N VAL A 27 -3.65 -0.53 5.26
CA VAL A 27 -4.64 -1.49 4.76
C VAL A 27 -5.12 -0.99 3.40
N ILE A 28 -4.95 -1.79 2.35
CA ILE A 28 -5.37 -1.41 0.99
C ILE A 28 -6.30 -2.46 0.42
N ILE A 29 -7.41 -1.98 -0.13
CA ILE A 29 -8.39 -2.80 -0.84
C ILE A 29 -8.14 -2.65 -2.34
N PHE A 30 -7.94 -3.78 -3.01
CA PHE A 30 -7.73 -3.82 -4.45
C PHE A 30 -8.55 -4.93 -5.10
N SER A 31 -8.92 -4.72 -6.36
CA SER A 31 -9.59 -5.73 -7.17
C SER A 31 -8.55 -6.71 -7.72
N TYR A 32 -8.83 -8.02 -7.62
CA TYR A 32 -7.99 -9.06 -8.22
C TYR A 32 -8.65 -9.72 -9.42
N GLN A 33 -9.69 -9.11 -9.96
CA GLN A 33 -10.44 -9.68 -11.08
C GLN A 33 -9.56 -9.83 -12.32
N GLY A 34 -9.45 -11.05 -12.83
CA GLY A 34 -8.65 -11.36 -14.01
C GLY A 34 -7.17 -11.64 -13.77
N LEU A 35 -6.72 -11.63 -12.51
CA LEU A 35 -5.38 -12.09 -12.13
C LEU A 35 -5.34 -13.63 -12.09
N THR A 36 -4.19 -14.17 -12.48
CA THR A 36 -3.92 -15.60 -12.35
C THR A 36 -3.49 -15.96 -10.93
N VAL A 37 -3.65 -17.23 -10.55
CA VAL A 37 -3.21 -17.74 -9.25
C VAL A 37 -1.68 -17.56 -9.07
N SER A 38 -0.93 -17.68 -10.17
CA SER A 38 0.52 -17.48 -10.17
C SER A 38 0.91 -16.05 -9.83
N GLU A 39 0.26 -15.05 -10.44
CA GLU A 39 0.48 -13.63 -10.20
C GLU A 39 0.15 -13.25 -8.74
N LEU A 40 -1.00 -13.70 -8.22
CA LEU A 40 -1.35 -13.54 -6.81
C LEU A 40 -0.36 -14.25 -5.87
N GLY A 41 0.17 -15.39 -6.27
CA GLY A 41 1.19 -16.12 -5.53
C GLY A 41 2.50 -15.35 -5.43
N ASN A 42 2.92 -14.69 -6.51
CA ASN A 42 4.10 -13.85 -6.55
C ASN A 42 3.92 -12.60 -5.68
N LEU A 43 2.78 -11.92 -5.82
CA LEU A 43 2.44 -10.76 -4.97
C LEU A 43 2.49 -11.11 -3.48
N ARG A 44 1.94 -12.27 -3.07
CA ARG A 44 2.01 -12.71 -1.67
C ARG A 44 3.44 -12.98 -1.20
N LYS A 45 4.31 -13.50 -2.05
CA LYS A 45 5.73 -13.73 -1.72
C LYS A 45 6.46 -12.39 -1.55
N GLU A 46 6.27 -11.45 -2.47
CA GLU A 46 6.89 -10.12 -2.39
C GLU A 46 6.42 -9.35 -1.15
N LEU A 47 5.12 -9.39 -0.85
CA LEU A 47 4.58 -8.71 0.33
C LEU A 47 5.06 -9.33 1.64
N ARG A 48 5.25 -10.65 1.71
CA ARG A 48 5.83 -11.29 2.90
C ARG A 48 7.26 -10.84 3.20
N ASN A 49 8.02 -10.48 2.17
CA ASN A 49 9.39 -9.98 2.35
C ASN A 49 9.43 -8.57 2.98
N VAL A 50 8.30 -7.86 2.94
CA VAL A 50 8.14 -6.49 3.48
C VAL A 50 7.10 -6.45 4.60
N ASP A 51 6.97 -7.55 5.35
CA ASP A 51 6.01 -7.71 6.46
C ASP A 51 4.57 -7.32 6.10
N GLY A 52 4.17 -7.62 4.85
CA GLY A 52 2.82 -7.45 4.36
C GLY A 52 2.11 -8.79 4.13
N GLU A 53 0.79 -8.80 4.31
CA GLU A 53 -0.05 -9.97 4.05
C GLU A 53 -1.23 -9.62 3.15
N VAL A 54 -1.61 -10.53 2.22
CA VAL A 54 -2.81 -10.40 1.39
C VAL A 54 -3.78 -11.51 1.73
N ARG A 55 -4.98 -11.12 2.14
CA ARG A 55 -6.09 -12.02 2.39
C ARG A 55 -7.33 -11.63 1.57
N VAL A 56 -8.16 -12.62 1.30
CA VAL A 56 -9.43 -12.43 0.61
C VAL A 56 -10.56 -12.75 1.59
N PHE A 57 -11.38 -11.76 1.86
CA PHE A 57 -12.53 -11.89 2.73
C PHE A 57 -13.83 -11.58 1.98
N LYS A 58 -14.94 -12.04 2.52
CA LYS A 58 -16.25 -11.71 1.99
C LYS A 58 -16.58 -10.23 2.27
N ASN A 59 -16.93 -9.46 1.22
CA ASN A 59 -17.18 -8.01 1.32
C ASN A 59 -18.14 -7.64 2.46
N THR A 60 -19.20 -8.43 2.69
CA THR A 60 -20.16 -8.18 3.78
C THR A 60 -19.57 -8.31 5.18
N LEU A 61 -18.50 -9.11 5.38
CA LEU A 61 -17.81 -9.22 6.67
C LEU A 61 -16.83 -8.07 6.86
N VAL A 62 -16.14 -7.72 5.78
CA VAL A 62 -15.24 -6.54 5.76
C VAL A 62 -16.02 -5.26 6.07
N LYS A 63 -17.19 -5.09 5.43
CA LYS A 63 -18.07 -3.94 5.72
C LYS A 63 -18.41 -3.84 7.19
N ARG A 64 -18.83 -4.93 7.83
CA ARG A 64 -19.15 -4.95 9.27
C ARG A 64 -17.93 -4.58 10.13
N ALA A 65 -16.75 -5.11 9.81
CA ALA A 65 -15.54 -4.78 10.53
C ALA A 65 -15.16 -3.29 10.41
N LEU A 66 -15.34 -2.69 9.23
CA LEU A 66 -15.11 -1.27 8.98
C LEU A 66 -16.15 -0.38 9.68
N ASP A 67 -17.43 -0.80 9.71
CA ASP A 67 -18.50 -0.10 10.41
C ASP A 67 -18.21 -0.04 11.92
N GLU A 68 -17.71 -1.13 12.52
CA GLU A 68 -17.31 -1.17 13.94
C GLU A 68 -16.13 -0.22 14.22
N LEU A 69 -15.22 -0.07 13.26
CA LEU A 69 -14.09 0.87 13.32
C LEU A 69 -14.48 2.31 12.92
N LYS A 70 -15.75 2.56 12.57
CA LYS A 70 -16.28 3.86 12.12
C LYS A 70 -15.58 4.41 10.86
N ILE A 71 -15.10 3.54 9.99
CA ILE A 71 -14.45 3.89 8.72
C ILE A 71 -15.44 3.63 7.59
N ASN A 72 -15.95 4.68 6.95
CA ASN A 72 -16.92 4.56 5.86
C ASN A 72 -16.22 4.35 4.51
N LEU A 73 -16.27 3.12 3.99
CA LEU A 73 -15.74 2.76 2.65
C LEU A 73 -16.79 2.04 1.79
N ASP A 74 -18.08 2.29 2.04
CA ASP A 74 -19.19 1.53 1.46
C ASP A 74 -19.21 1.48 -0.07
N GLY A 75 -18.82 2.56 -0.75
CA GLY A 75 -18.83 2.65 -2.21
C GLY A 75 -17.73 1.85 -2.93
N PHE A 76 -16.74 1.32 -2.21
CA PHE A 76 -15.57 0.68 -2.82
C PHE A 76 -15.51 -0.84 -2.63
N LEU A 77 -16.44 -1.40 -1.84
CA LEU A 77 -16.49 -2.84 -1.52
C LEU A 77 -17.34 -3.66 -2.53
N GLU A 78 -17.40 -3.24 -3.80
CA GLU A 78 -18.10 -3.97 -4.84
C GLU A 78 -17.17 -4.88 -5.64
N GLY A 79 -17.66 -6.08 -6.02
CA GLY A 79 -16.93 -7.06 -6.81
C GLY A 79 -15.88 -7.88 -6.02
N PRO A 80 -14.97 -8.58 -6.71
CA PRO A 80 -13.95 -9.43 -6.10
C PRO A 80 -12.80 -8.59 -5.57
N ASN A 81 -12.75 -8.40 -4.26
CA ASN A 81 -11.74 -7.60 -3.59
C ASN A 81 -10.81 -8.47 -2.74
N ALA A 82 -9.54 -8.14 -2.76
CA ALA A 82 -8.53 -8.60 -1.83
C ALA A 82 -8.09 -7.44 -0.93
N ILE A 83 -7.67 -7.76 0.28
CA ILE A 83 -7.20 -6.79 1.25
C ILE A 83 -5.74 -7.08 1.53
N MET A 84 -4.91 -6.06 1.40
CA MET A 84 -3.51 -6.07 1.81
C MET A 84 -3.43 -5.42 3.18
N PHE A 85 -2.74 -6.09 4.09
CA PHE A 85 -2.37 -5.60 5.42
C PHE A 85 -0.87 -5.40 5.44
N GLY A 86 -0.41 -4.22 5.82
CA GLY A 86 1.02 -3.90 5.95
C GLY A 86 1.34 -3.46 7.36
N HIS A 87 2.34 -4.08 7.99
CA HIS A 87 2.85 -3.65 9.29
C HIS A 87 3.71 -2.41 9.17
N GLU A 88 4.32 -2.21 7.99
CA GLU A 88 4.99 -0.96 7.64
C GLU A 88 4.11 -0.11 6.71
N LEU A 89 4.32 1.22 6.79
CA LEU A 89 3.48 2.17 6.05
C LEU A 89 3.84 2.20 4.56
N LEU A 90 5.11 2.32 4.20
CA LEU A 90 5.54 2.67 2.84
C LEU A 90 5.85 1.47 1.95
N GLU A 91 6.56 0.47 2.46
CA GLU A 91 7.08 -0.63 1.63
C GLU A 91 5.97 -1.48 1.02
N PRO A 92 4.93 -1.93 1.77
CA PRO A 92 3.82 -2.71 1.20
C PRO A 92 3.03 -1.93 0.14
N ILE A 93 2.86 -0.60 0.35
CA ILE A 93 2.18 0.27 -0.62
C ILE A 93 2.95 0.34 -1.95
N LYS A 94 4.29 0.42 -1.89
CA LYS A 94 5.15 0.43 -3.09
C LYS A 94 5.08 -0.87 -3.86
N VAL A 95 5.18 -2.00 -3.17
CA VAL A 95 5.08 -3.33 -3.78
C VAL A 95 3.75 -3.47 -4.50
N LEU A 96 2.64 -3.12 -3.82
CA LEU A 96 1.31 -3.20 -4.43
C LEU A 96 1.17 -2.21 -5.61
N SER A 97 1.68 -0.99 -5.49
CA SER A 97 1.63 0.00 -6.57
C SER A 97 2.47 -0.40 -7.78
N LYS A 98 3.63 -1.04 -7.56
CA LYS A 98 4.46 -1.61 -8.63
C LYS A 98 3.72 -2.74 -9.33
N PHE A 99 3.17 -3.66 -8.55
CA PHE A 99 2.38 -4.78 -9.08
C PHE A 99 1.16 -4.28 -9.90
N ALA A 100 0.45 -3.25 -9.42
CA ALA A 100 -0.66 -2.66 -10.15
C ALA A 100 -0.25 -1.93 -11.44
N LYS A 101 1.00 -1.45 -11.54
CA LYS A 101 1.56 -0.90 -12.79
C LYS A 101 1.94 -1.99 -13.79
N GLU A 102 2.44 -3.13 -13.31
CA GLU A 102 2.83 -4.27 -14.13
C GLU A 102 1.60 -5.06 -14.62
N ASN A 103 0.53 -5.06 -13.83
CA ASN A 103 -0.71 -5.78 -14.10
C ASN A 103 -1.91 -4.82 -14.13
N GLU A 104 -2.30 -4.37 -15.32
CA GLU A 104 -3.46 -3.47 -15.52
C GLU A 104 -4.79 -4.01 -14.96
N LYS A 105 -4.84 -5.31 -14.67
CA LYS A 105 -6.01 -5.99 -14.09
C LYS A 105 -6.14 -5.78 -12.58
N ALA A 106 -5.06 -5.37 -11.92
CA ALA A 106 -5.07 -5.10 -10.48
C ALA A 106 -5.41 -3.63 -10.24
N GLU A 107 -6.65 -3.34 -9.87
CA GLU A 107 -7.07 -1.98 -9.56
C GLU A 107 -7.06 -1.74 -8.05
N ILE A 108 -6.24 -0.78 -7.61
CA ILE A 108 -6.30 -0.25 -6.25
C ILE A 108 -7.55 0.61 -6.15
N ARG A 109 -8.40 0.36 -5.17
CA ARG A 109 -9.66 1.10 -5.00
C ARG A 109 -9.57 2.15 -3.91
N VAL A 110 -9.24 1.72 -2.73
CA VAL A 110 -9.21 2.57 -1.54
C VAL A 110 -8.30 1.93 -0.49
N GLY A 111 -7.83 2.71 0.46
CA GLY A 111 -7.07 2.19 1.59
C GLY A 111 -7.39 2.93 2.87
N VAL A 112 -6.86 2.39 3.94
CA VAL A 112 -6.81 3.01 5.26
C VAL A 112 -5.34 3.11 5.65
N ILE A 113 -4.87 4.30 5.90
CA ILE A 113 -3.48 4.58 6.26
C ILE A 113 -3.49 5.26 7.64
N SER A 114 -2.83 4.64 8.61
CA SER A 114 -2.80 5.13 10.00
C SER A 114 -4.19 5.44 10.57
N GLY A 115 -5.19 4.61 10.22
CA GLY A 115 -6.58 4.78 10.68
C GLY A 115 -7.41 5.81 9.92
N ALA A 116 -6.84 6.54 8.96
CA ALA A 116 -7.56 7.48 8.11
C ALA A 116 -7.86 6.87 6.73
N PRO A 117 -9.06 7.11 6.15
CA PRO A 117 -9.37 6.67 4.80
C PRO A 117 -8.47 7.42 3.80
N ALA A 118 -7.87 6.68 2.88
CA ALA A 118 -6.97 7.21 1.87
C ALA A 118 -7.50 6.91 0.46
N ASP A 119 -7.65 7.96 -0.33
CA ASP A 119 -8.05 7.88 -1.73
C ASP A 119 -6.92 7.37 -2.62
N LEU A 120 -7.26 6.96 -3.84
CA LEU A 120 -6.29 6.56 -4.88
C LEU A 120 -5.16 7.57 -5.10
N LYS A 121 -5.44 8.87 -5.01
CA LYS A 121 -4.44 9.93 -5.17
C LYS A 121 -3.41 9.87 -4.06
N THR A 122 -3.88 9.81 -2.83
CA THR A 122 -3.04 9.71 -1.63
C THR A 122 -2.17 8.45 -1.65
N ILE A 123 -2.76 7.29 -2.01
CA ILE A 123 -2.00 6.03 -2.13
C ILE A 123 -0.89 6.13 -3.18
N LYS A 124 -1.17 6.77 -4.32
CA LYS A 124 -0.17 7.01 -5.37
C LYS A 124 0.93 7.96 -4.89
N GLU A 125 0.62 8.99 -4.13
CA GLU A 125 1.60 9.89 -3.52
C GLU A 125 2.51 9.13 -2.55
N TYR A 126 1.96 8.30 -1.66
CA TYR A 126 2.75 7.45 -0.77
C TYR A 126 3.65 6.48 -1.56
N ALA A 127 3.20 5.94 -2.68
CA ALA A 127 4.00 5.06 -3.52
C ALA A 127 5.20 5.77 -4.18
N THR A 128 5.17 7.10 -4.33
CA THR A 128 6.31 7.87 -4.89
C THR A 128 7.36 8.22 -3.84
N ILE A 129 7.02 8.15 -2.54
CA ILE A 129 7.94 8.46 -1.45
C ILE A 129 9.03 7.38 -1.40
N PRO A 130 10.33 7.72 -1.41
CA PRO A 130 11.41 6.73 -1.29
C PRO A 130 11.36 5.98 0.04
N SER A 131 12.10 4.87 0.14
CA SER A 131 12.29 4.17 1.43
C SER A 131 13.01 5.08 2.43
N ARG A 132 13.00 4.70 3.72
CA ARG A 132 13.68 5.46 4.77
C ARG A 132 15.15 5.75 4.43
N GLU A 133 15.85 4.76 3.89
CA GLU A 133 17.24 4.91 3.43
C GLU A 133 17.34 5.86 2.23
N GLY A 134 16.40 5.78 1.30
CA GLY A 134 16.31 6.70 0.16
C GLY A 134 16.06 8.14 0.57
N LEU A 135 15.20 8.38 1.57
CA LEU A 135 14.97 9.72 2.13
C LEU A 135 16.20 10.28 2.80
N LEU A 136 16.94 9.47 3.59
CA LEU A 136 18.21 9.88 4.19
C LEU A 136 19.27 10.20 3.13
N THR A 137 19.33 9.42 2.07
CA THR A 137 20.23 9.66 0.93
C THR A 137 19.87 10.96 0.20
N MET A 138 18.58 11.23 -0.01
CA MET A 138 18.12 12.49 -0.61
C MET A 138 18.44 13.68 0.27
N LEU A 139 18.26 13.57 1.60
CA LEU A 139 18.61 14.61 2.55
C LEU A 139 20.12 14.91 2.49
N ALA A 140 20.95 13.89 2.59
CA ALA A 140 22.41 14.02 2.49
C ALA A 140 22.83 14.59 1.13
N GLY A 141 22.22 14.15 0.04
CA GLY A 141 22.45 14.68 -1.29
C GLY A 141 22.11 16.15 -1.42
N GLY A 142 20.97 16.57 -0.84
CA GLY A 142 20.56 17.98 -0.81
C GLY A 142 21.51 18.89 -0.02
N MET A 143 22.09 18.41 1.07
CA MET A 143 23.10 19.15 1.83
C MET A 143 24.39 19.40 1.04
N ILE A 144 24.80 18.44 0.18
CA ILE A 144 26.01 18.52 -0.62
C ILE A 144 25.74 19.23 -1.97
N GLN A 145 24.48 19.40 -2.36
CA GLN A 145 24.09 19.90 -3.68
C GLN A 145 24.72 21.28 -3.99
N TYR A 146 24.73 22.21 -3.03
CA TYR A 146 25.29 23.56 -3.20
C TYR A 146 26.79 23.53 -3.54
N VAL A 147 27.54 22.62 -2.91
CA VAL A 147 28.98 22.45 -3.18
C VAL A 147 29.20 21.85 -4.56
N LYS A 148 28.38 20.87 -4.96
CA LYS A 148 28.43 20.28 -6.29
C LYS A 148 28.11 21.30 -7.39
N ASP A 149 27.07 22.11 -7.18
CA ASP A 149 26.64 23.11 -8.16
C ASP A 149 27.74 24.18 -8.37
N LEU A 150 28.41 24.59 -7.27
CA LEU A 150 29.56 25.48 -7.34
C LEU A 150 30.71 24.84 -8.12
N ALA A 151 31.05 23.58 -7.83
CA ALA A 151 32.12 22.87 -8.54
C ALA A 151 31.82 22.70 -10.04
N ILE A 152 30.58 22.36 -10.39
CA ILE A 152 30.12 22.27 -11.78
C ILE A 152 30.22 23.63 -12.47
N GLY A 153 29.78 24.71 -11.81
CA GLY A 153 29.85 26.06 -12.32
C GLY A 153 31.29 26.49 -12.60
N LEU A 154 32.22 26.19 -11.69
CA LEU A 154 33.65 26.47 -11.88
C LEU A 154 34.26 25.65 -13.04
N ASN A 155 33.91 24.37 -13.17
CA ASN A 155 34.39 23.55 -14.29
C ASN A 155 33.87 24.07 -15.64
N LEU A 156 32.58 24.42 -15.72
CA LEU A 156 32.00 25.01 -16.94
C LEU A 156 32.63 26.36 -17.29
N TYR A 157 33.05 27.14 -16.29
CA TYR A 157 33.74 28.40 -16.51
C TYR A 157 35.17 28.15 -17.02
N ALA A 158 35.90 27.19 -16.45
CA ALA A 158 37.21 26.78 -16.90
C ALA A 158 37.21 26.30 -18.36
N GLU A 159 36.26 25.45 -18.75
CA GLU A 159 36.11 24.98 -20.14
C GLU A 159 35.80 26.11 -21.14
N LYS A 160 35.16 27.20 -20.68
CA LYS A 160 34.94 28.38 -21.54
C LYS A 160 36.18 29.26 -21.72
N LEU A 161 37.09 29.22 -20.73
CA LEU A 161 38.35 29.98 -20.82
C LEU A 161 39.41 29.25 -21.68
N GLU A 162 39.29 27.93 -21.79
CA GLU A 162 40.21 27.10 -22.63
C GLU A 162 39.83 27.08 -24.14
N LYS A 163 38.68 27.65 -24.50
CA LYS A 163 38.22 27.85 -25.88
C LYS A 163 38.46 29.26 -26.35
#